data_441cf9430456607300df5319427a05c7
#
_entry.id   441cf9430456607300df5319427a05c7
#
_cell.length_a   1.000
_cell.length_b   1.000
_cell.length_c   1.000
_cell.angle_alpha   90.00
_cell.angle_beta   90.00
_cell.angle_gamma   90.00
#
_symmetry.space_group_name_H-M   'P 1'
#
loop_
_entity.id
_entity.type
_entity.pdbx_description
1 polymer ?
#
loop_
_entity_poly.entity_id
_entity_poly.type
_entity_poly.pdbx_seq_one_letter_code
_entity_poly.pdbx_strand_id
1 'polypeptide(L)'
;MNIRVSVIPTVFGEKAVLRLLTSNANIDYPKTFGMEESDYLKLEKMLQSPNGIIYFTGPTGSGKTTTLYMILEEISRRPVNISTIEDPVEKNLPKVNQMQVNNQAGLTFEAGLRALLRQDPDVIMVGETRDVEIASISVRAAITGHLVFSTLHTNDAVSSIARLEDMGLVPYMVSSSLVGIIAQRLMRKVCPECAEEAEPTEEEAAMLSPAASRIMRPKGCPACNYTGYRGRIAIHEILYIDKQIRK
;
A
#
# COMPACT_ATOMS: atom_id res chain seq x y z
N MET A 1 -14.99 -12.01 -11.00
CA MET A 1 -14.86 -12.22 -9.54
C MET A 1 -13.90 -13.37 -9.33
N ASN A 2 -12.79 -13.14 -8.62
CA ASN A 2 -11.81 -14.19 -8.33
C ASN A 2 -12.04 -14.67 -6.89
N ILE A 3 -11.85 -15.97 -6.65
CA ILE A 3 -12.00 -16.58 -5.32
C ILE A 3 -10.71 -17.31 -4.98
N ARG A 4 -10.08 -16.96 -3.86
CA ARG A 4 -8.96 -17.73 -3.31
C ARG A 4 -9.52 -18.76 -2.32
N VAL A 5 -9.20 -20.03 -2.55
CA VAL A 5 -9.67 -21.14 -1.72
C VAL A 5 -8.47 -21.75 -1.00
N SER A 6 -8.62 -21.97 0.31
CA SER A 6 -7.68 -22.73 1.14
C SER A 6 -8.44 -23.83 1.86
N VAL A 7 -7.96 -25.05 1.74
CA VAL A 7 -8.56 -26.22 2.38
C VAL A 7 -7.50 -26.87 3.26
N ILE A 8 -7.87 -27.19 4.50
CA ILE A 8 -7.03 -27.91 5.45
C ILE A 8 -7.78 -29.09 6.07
N PRO A 9 -7.14 -30.22 6.32
CA PRO A 9 -7.73 -31.32 7.06
C PRO A 9 -7.85 -30.95 8.54
N THR A 10 -8.96 -31.33 9.19
CA THR A 10 -9.18 -31.20 10.63
C THR A 10 -9.74 -32.51 11.17
N VAL A 11 -9.80 -32.66 12.50
CA VAL A 11 -10.37 -33.85 13.15
C VAL A 11 -11.85 -34.07 12.87
N PHE A 12 -12.57 -33.03 12.40
CA PHE A 12 -14.00 -33.11 12.05
C PHE A 12 -14.24 -33.10 10.54
N GLY A 13 -13.23 -33.31 9.72
CA GLY A 13 -13.30 -33.23 8.25
C GLY A 13 -12.49 -32.06 7.69
N GLU A 14 -12.75 -31.70 6.43
CA GLU A 14 -12.04 -30.60 5.78
C GLU A 14 -12.66 -29.25 6.15
N LYS A 15 -11.78 -28.28 6.46
CA LYS A 15 -12.17 -26.87 6.61
C LYS A 15 -11.74 -26.09 5.37
N ALA A 16 -12.71 -25.48 4.69
CA ALA A 16 -12.47 -24.61 3.56
C ALA A 16 -12.63 -23.14 3.94
N VAL A 17 -11.69 -22.30 3.55
CA VAL A 17 -11.77 -20.84 3.66
C VAL A 17 -11.77 -20.25 2.26
N LEU A 18 -12.82 -19.50 1.93
CA LEU A 18 -12.99 -18.83 0.65
C LEU A 18 -12.81 -17.32 0.83
N ARG A 19 -11.85 -16.73 0.15
CA ARG A 19 -11.66 -15.27 0.09
C ARG A 19 -12.18 -14.75 -1.25
N LEU A 20 -13.22 -13.95 -1.20
CA LEU A 20 -13.77 -13.28 -2.38
C LEU A 20 -12.89 -12.06 -2.71
N LEU A 21 -12.27 -12.07 -3.90
CA LEU A 21 -11.46 -10.96 -4.38
C LEU A 21 -12.35 -10.07 -5.26
N THR A 22 -12.79 -8.95 -4.69
CA THR A 22 -13.60 -7.94 -5.42
C THR A 22 -12.67 -6.86 -5.96
N SER A 23 -12.74 -6.63 -7.27
CA SER A 23 -11.86 -5.68 -7.97
C SER A 23 -12.32 -4.21 -7.93
N ASN A 24 -13.51 -3.92 -7.39
CA ASN A 24 -14.08 -2.59 -7.42
C ASN A 24 -14.09 -1.97 -6.02
N ALA A 25 -13.04 -1.23 -5.69
CA ALA A 25 -13.08 -0.29 -4.57
C ALA A 25 -13.65 1.04 -5.09
N ASN A 26 -14.77 1.50 -4.55
CA ASN A 26 -15.17 2.91 -4.67
C ASN A 26 -14.21 3.72 -3.81
N ILE A 27 -13.35 4.48 -4.42
CA ILE A 27 -12.36 5.30 -3.75
C ILE A 27 -12.82 6.75 -3.82
N ASP A 28 -12.90 7.38 -2.66
CA ASP A 28 -13.07 8.81 -2.58
C ASP A 28 -11.79 9.49 -3.09
N TYR A 29 -11.96 10.58 -3.83
CA TYR A 29 -10.85 11.36 -4.39
C TYR A 29 -9.87 10.53 -5.25
N PRO A 30 -10.34 9.89 -6.33
CA PRO A 30 -9.48 9.02 -7.14
C PRO A 30 -8.28 9.77 -7.77
N LYS A 31 -8.39 11.08 -8.00
CA LYS A 31 -7.29 11.91 -8.54
C LYS A 31 -6.12 12.06 -7.57
N THR A 32 -6.38 11.99 -6.27
CA THR A 32 -5.36 12.07 -5.20
C THR A 32 -5.10 10.72 -4.55
N PHE A 33 -5.49 9.62 -5.21
CA PHE A 33 -5.39 8.24 -4.70
C PHE A 33 -6.05 8.04 -3.33
N GLY A 34 -7.05 8.85 -3.01
CA GLY A 34 -7.73 8.85 -1.71
C GLY A 34 -6.99 9.60 -0.60
N MET A 35 -5.96 10.35 -0.92
CA MET A 35 -5.19 11.17 0.01
C MET A 35 -5.75 12.59 0.10
N GLU A 36 -5.46 13.26 1.22
CA GLU A 36 -5.63 14.72 1.31
C GLU A 36 -4.64 15.44 0.40
N GLU A 37 -4.97 16.67 -0.01
CA GLU A 37 -4.18 17.47 -0.96
C GLU A 37 -2.72 17.63 -0.51
N SER A 38 -2.50 17.92 0.78
CA SER A 38 -1.16 18.10 1.37
C SER A 38 -0.30 16.85 1.28
N ASP A 39 -0.89 15.68 1.44
CA ASP A 39 -0.21 14.38 1.37
C ASP A 39 -0.01 13.95 -0.08
N TYR A 40 -1.01 14.22 -0.93
CA TYR A 40 -0.86 13.99 -2.37
C TYR A 40 0.31 14.77 -2.97
N LEU A 41 0.51 16.04 -2.58
CA LEU A 41 1.63 16.84 -3.05
C LEU A 41 3.02 16.25 -2.65
N LYS A 42 3.10 15.60 -1.47
CA LYS A 42 4.32 14.88 -1.08
C LYS A 42 4.52 13.63 -1.96
N LEU A 43 3.44 12.85 -2.17
CA LEU A 43 3.49 11.69 -3.06
C LEU A 43 3.86 12.10 -4.48
N GLU A 44 3.27 13.16 -5.03
CA GLU A 44 3.57 13.64 -6.37
C GLU A 44 5.07 13.94 -6.55
N LYS A 45 5.70 14.58 -5.55
CA LYS A 45 7.16 14.80 -5.55
C LYS A 45 7.94 13.49 -5.55
N MET A 46 7.48 12.47 -4.80
CA MET A 46 8.11 11.16 -4.81
C MET A 46 8.00 10.48 -6.18
N LEU A 47 6.83 10.58 -6.84
CA LEU A 47 6.59 9.99 -8.17
C LEU A 47 7.33 10.68 -9.31
N GLN A 48 7.88 11.86 -9.08
CA GLN A 48 8.76 12.59 -10.01
C GLN A 48 10.23 12.18 -9.86
N SER A 49 10.58 11.38 -8.85
CA SER A 49 11.93 10.86 -8.69
C SER A 49 12.28 9.98 -9.90
N PRO A 50 13.45 10.20 -10.54
CA PRO A 50 13.88 9.37 -11.66
C PRO A 50 14.20 7.94 -11.24
N ASN A 51 14.59 7.75 -10.00
CA ASN A 51 14.93 6.46 -9.39
C ASN A 51 14.82 6.53 -7.87
N GLY A 52 14.86 5.39 -7.22
CA GLY A 52 14.76 5.24 -5.79
C GLY A 52 13.64 4.30 -5.39
N ILE A 53 13.44 4.07 -4.10
CA ILE A 53 12.42 3.17 -3.60
C ILE A 53 11.40 3.91 -2.74
N ILE A 54 10.12 3.61 -2.97
CA ILE A 54 8.98 4.12 -2.19
C ILE A 54 8.30 2.90 -1.55
N TYR A 55 8.25 2.88 -0.23
CA TYR A 55 7.57 1.83 0.51
C TYR A 55 6.17 2.25 0.95
N PHE A 56 5.23 1.33 0.78
CA PHE A 56 3.91 1.40 1.40
C PHE A 56 3.86 0.46 2.60
N THR A 57 3.51 0.96 3.76
CA THR A 57 3.44 0.14 4.97
C THR A 57 2.07 0.20 5.64
N GLY A 58 1.84 -0.71 6.55
CA GLY A 58 0.58 -0.86 7.28
C GLY A 58 0.13 -2.31 7.39
N PRO A 59 -0.85 -2.60 8.24
CA PRO A 59 -1.35 -3.94 8.46
C PRO A 59 -2.01 -4.53 7.20
N THR A 60 -2.26 -5.84 7.25
CA THR A 60 -3.06 -6.51 6.21
C THR A 60 -4.44 -5.87 6.12
N GLY A 61 -4.90 -5.62 4.89
CA GLY A 61 -6.19 -4.98 4.64
C GLY A 61 -6.20 -3.46 4.78
N SER A 62 -5.04 -2.80 4.95
CA SER A 62 -4.96 -1.33 4.98
C SER A 62 -5.09 -0.65 3.61
N GLY A 63 -5.21 -1.42 2.53
CA GLY A 63 -5.46 -0.90 1.18
C GLY A 63 -4.18 -0.57 0.38
N LYS A 64 -3.00 -0.98 0.81
CA LYS A 64 -1.71 -0.72 0.13
C LYS A 64 -1.73 -1.11 -1.35
N THR A 65 -2.12 -2.34 -1.65
CA THR A 65 -2.20 -2.84 -3.04
C THR A 65 -3.14 -2.00 -3.90
N THR A 66 -4.29 -1.60 -3.35
CA THR A 66 -5.25 -0.75 -4.07
C THR A 66 -4.64 0.60 -4.44
N THR A 67 -3.98 1.26 -3.49
CA THR A 67 -3.32 2.55 -3.73
C THR A 67 -2.15 2.39 -4.71
N LEU A 68 -1.33 1.34 -4.57
CA LEU A 68 -0.24 1.04 -5.50
C LEU A 68 -0.77 0.82 -6.93
N TYR A 69 -1.84 0.06 -7.10
CA TYR A 69 -2.43 -0.19 -8.42
C TYR A 69 -2.93 1.10 -9.07
N MET A 70 -3.56 2.00 -8.31
CA MET A 70 -3.97 3.31 -8.83
C MET A 70 -2.77 4.15 -9.29
N ILE A 71 -1.68 4.14 -8.52
CA ILE A 71 -0.44 4.82 -8.87
C ILE A 71 0.16 4.22 -10.14
N LEU A 72 0.23 2.89 -10.25
CA LEU A 72 0.73 2.22 -11.46
C LEU A 72 -0.14 2.50 -12.67
N GLU A 73 -1.47 2.52 -12.53
CA GLU A 73 -2.40 2.91 -13.60
C GLU A 73 -2.14 4.34 -14.07
N GLU A 74 -1.86 5.27 -13.14
CA GLU A 74 -1.54 6.66 -13.50
C GLU A 74 -0.18 6.76 -14.22
N ILE A 75 0.85 6.11 -13.70
CA ILE A 75 2.18 6.08 -14.32
C ILE A 75 2.14 5.42 -15.71
N SER A 76 1.30 4.39 -15.90
CA SER A 76 1.16 3.67 -17.18
C SER A 76 0.59 4.51 -18.33
N ARG A 77 0.12 5.72 -18.05
CA ARG A 77 -0.27 6.70 -19.07
C ARG A 77 0.94 7.35 -19.76
N ARG A 78 2.09 7.27 -19.13
CA ARG A 78 3.38 7.73 -19.69
C ARG A 78 4.02 6.62 -20.51
N PRO A 79 4.93 6.92 -21.45
CA PRO A 79 5.66 5.92 -22.23
C PRO A 79 6.79 5.30 -21.39
N VAL A 80 6.47 4.53 -20.37
CA VAL A 80 7.40 3.86 -19.45
C VAL A 80 7.12 2.37 -19.37
N ASN A 81 8.16 1.57 -19.19
CA ASN A 81 8.07 0.13 -19.00
C ASN A 81 7.85 -0.19 -17.52
N ILE A 82 6.64 -0.60 -17.17
CA ILE A 82 6.27 -0.97 -15.80
C ILE A 82 6.20 -2.49 -15.67
N SER A 83 6.91 -3.02 -14.70
CA SER A 83 6.91 -4.47 -14.42
C SER A 83 6.65 -4.73 -12.94
N THR A 84 5.85 -5.77 -12.64
CA THR A 84 5.55 -6.16 -11.25
C THR A 84 5.86 -7.61 -10.99
N ILE A 85 6.12 -7.94 -9.73
CA ILE A 85 6.13 -9.31 -9.21
C ILE A 85 5.28 -9.39 -7.95
N GLU A 86 4.31 -10.33 -7.95
CA GLU A 86 3.22 -10.36 -6.97
C GLU A 86 2.86 -11.78 -6.54
N ASP A 87 2.28 -11.93 -5.35
CA ASP A 87 1.80 -13.23 -4.81
C ASP A 87 0.47 -13.09 -4.05
N PRO A 88 -0.67 -13.22 -4.76
CA PRO A 88 -0.86 -13.27 -6.21
C PRO A 88 -1.10 -11.88 -6.83
N VAL A 89 -1.22 -11.83 -8.16
CA VAL A 89 -1.80 -10.67 -8.89
C VAL A 89 -3.29 -10.57 -8.52
N GLU A 90 -3.70 -9.45 -7.94
CA GLU A 90 -5.11 -9.26 -7.50
C GLU A 90 -6.02 -8.74 -8.62
N LYS A 91 -5.49 -7.91 -9.52
CA LYS A 91 -6.19 -7.31 -10.66
C LYS A 91 -5.23 -7.11 -11.82
N ASN A 92 -5.66 -7.42 -13.04
CA ASN A 92 -4.87 -7.12 -14.23
C ASN A 92 -4.89 -5.61 -14.52
N LEU A 93 -3.71 -5.04 -14.69
CA LEU A 93 -3.52 -3.64 -15.04
C LEU A 93 -3.13 -3.51 -16.52
N PRO A 94 -3.87 -2.71 -17.32
CA PRO A 94 -3.49 -2.44 -18.71
C PRO A 94 -2.10 -1.78 -18.77
N LYS A 95 -1.27 -2.18 -19.75
CA LYS A 95 0.08 -1.66 -19.99
C LYS A 95 1.08 -1.87 -18.84
N VAL A 96 0.82 -2.83 -17.96
CA VAL A 96 1.73 -3.25 -16.89
C VAL A 96 2.08 -4.71 -17.09
N ASN A 97 3.35 -5.04 -17.07
CA ASN A 97 3.85 -6.41 -17.17
C ASN A 97 3.81 -7.06 -15.77
N GLN A 98 2.73 -7.76 -15.47
CA GLN A 98 2.53 -8.36 -14.16
C GLN A 98 2.96 -9.82 -14.13
N MET A 99 3.94 -10.13 -13.28
CA MET A 99 4.44 -11.48 -13.05
C MET A 99 3.88 -12.00 -11.73
N GLN A 100 3.30 -13.19 -11.75
CA GLN A 100 2.82 -13.87 -10.55
C GLN A 100 3.80 -14.94 -10.11
N VAL A 101 4.16 -14.93 -8.82
CA VAL A 101 4.97 -15.97 -8.18
C VAL A 101 4.34 -17.36 -8.38
N ASN A 102 5.17 -18.32 -8.74
CA ASN A 102 4.80 -19.73 -8.85
C ASN A 102 5.95 -20.60 -8.35
N ASN A 103 5.98 -20.84 -7.03
CA ASN A 103 7.03 -21.62 -6.40
C ASN A 103 7.15 -23.05 -6.94
N GLN A 104 6.04 -23.65 -7.39
CA GLN A 104 6.05 -25.00 -7.96
C GLN A 104 6.81 -25.04 -9.30
N ALA A 105 6.75 -23.95 -10.06
CA ALA A 105 7.49 -23.79 -11.30
C ALA A 105 8.88 -23.16 -11.12
N GLY A 106 9.33 -22.94 -9.87
CA GLY A 106 10.62 -22.30 -9.57
C GLY A 106 10.63 -20.78 -9.73
N LEU A 107 9.49 -20.16 -10.02
CA LEU A 107 9.37 -18.72 -10.13
C LEU A 107 9.10 -18.12 -8.73
N THR A 108 10.16 -17.93 -7.97
CA THR A 108 10.13 -17.25 -6.65
C THR A 108 10.16 -15.72 -6.81
N PHE A 109 9.88 -14.98 -5.73
CA PHE A 109 10.06 -13.51 -5.74
C PHE A 109 11.45 -13.10 -6.17
N GLU A 110 12.49 -13.75 -5.63
CA GLU A 110 13.87 -13.46 -5.95
C GLU A 110 14.19 -13.73 -7.43
N ALA A 111 13.88 -14.94 -7.91
CA ALA A 111 14.13 -15.34 -9.29
C ALA A 111 13.41 -14.41 -10.27
N GLY A 112 12.15 -14.08 -9.99
CA GLY A 112 11.34 -13.16 -10.80
C GLY A 112 11.90 -11.74 -10.79
N LEU A 113 12.25 -11.18 -9.63
CA LEU A 113 12.81 -9.84 -9.53
C LEU A 113 14.14 -9.72 -10.28
N ARG A 114 15.03 -10.73 -10.14
CA ARG A 114 16.27 -10.79 -10.93
C ARG A 114 16.01 -10.90 -12.46
N ALA A 115 14.95 -11.57 -12.85
CA ALA A 115 14.55 -11.65 -14.25
C ALA A 115 14.00 -10.31 -14.77
N LEU A 116 13.16 -9.62 -13.99
CA LEU A 116 12.61 -8.31 -14.33
C LEU A 116 13.70 -7.27 -14.59
N LEU A 117 14.77 -7.25 -13.80
CA LEU A 117 15.91 -6.34 -13.98
C LEU A 117 16.63 -6.48 -15.34
N ARG A 118 16.39 -7.56 -16.08
CA ARG A 118 16.91 -7.77 -17.44
C ARG A 118 15.89 -7.48 -18.55
N GLN A 119 14.73 -6.94 -18.20
CA GLN A 119 13.65 -6.58 -19.11
C GLN A 119 13.55 -5.07 -19.36
N ASP A 120 14.61 -4.34 -19.05
CA ASP A 120 14.69 -2.87 -19.21
C ASP A 120 13.49 -2.12 -18.60
N PRO A 121 13.13 -2.36 -17.32
CA PRO A 121 12.01 -1.70 -16.67
C PRO A 121 12.42 -0.29 -16.23
N ASP A 122 11.55 0.70 -16.42
CA ASP A 122 11.67 2.02 -15.78
C ASP A 122 11.14 2.00 -14.36
N VAL A 123 10.02 1.25 -14.16
CA VAL A 123 9.31 1.15 -12.89
C VAL A 123 9.11 -0.31 -12.52
N ILE A 124 9.46 -0.64 -11.28
CA ILE A 124 9.31 -1.99 -10.73
C ILE A 124 8.41 -1.95 -9.51
N MET A 125 7.40 -2.82 -9.43
CA MET A 125 6.63 -3.03 -8.20
C MET A 125 6.89 -4.44 -7.67
N VAL A 126 7.38 -4.51 -6.45
CA VAL A 126 7.55 -5.74 -5.68
C VAL A 126 6.42 -5.84 -4.68
N GLY A 127 5.55 -6.81 -4.85
CA GLY A 127 4.30 -6.94 -4.08
C GLY A 127 4.51 -6.82 -2.58
N GLU A 128 5.58 -7.42 -2.05
CA GLU A 128 6.01 -7.26 -0.66
C GLU A 128 7.51 -7.55 -0.49
N THR A 129 8.13 -6.88 0.47
CA THR A 129 9.49 -7.15 0.95
C THR A 129 9.42 -7.97 2.24
N ARG A 130 9.67 -9.28 2.13
CA ARG A 130 9.57 -10.24 3.25
C ARG A 130 10.90 -10.50 3.96
N ASP A 131 11.99 -10.46 3.22
CA ASP A 131 13.32 -10.87 3.68
C ASP A 131 14.42 -9.94 3.17
N VAL A 132 15.63 -10.14 3.66
CA VAL A 132 16.83 -9.35 3.31
C VAL A 132 17.18 -9.47 1.83
N GLU A 133 16.91 -10.61 1.20
CA GLU A 133 17.31 -10.85 -0.18
C GLU A 133 16.47 -10.02 -1.15
N ILE A 134 15.14 -10.05 -1.00
CA ILE A 134 14.21 -9.22 -1.76
C ILE A 134 14.49 -7.73 -1.49
N ALA A 135 14.69 -7.36 -0.21
CA ALA A 135 15.03 -5.99 0.17
C ALA A 135 16.32 -5.51 -0.50
N SER A 136 17.38 -6.32 -0.48
CA SER A 136 18.67 -5.99 -1.08
C SER A 136 18.60 -5.83 -2.60
N ILE A 137 17.87 -6.72 -3.30
CA ILE A 137 17.70 -6.62 -4.76
C ILE A 137 16.89 -5.37 -5.10
N SER A 138 15.80 -5.10 -4.38
CA SER A 138 14.93 -3.92 -4.59
C SER A 138 15.69 -2.60 -4.38
N VAL A 139 16.46 -2.51 -3.30
CA VAL A 139 17.30 -1.33 -2.99
C VAL A 139 18.39 -1.13 -4.04
N ARG A 140 19.05 -2.20 -4.48
CA ARG A 140 20.07 -2.11 -5.55
C ARG A 140 19.44 -1.66 -6.87
N ALA A 141 18.26 -2.17 -7.23
CA ALA A 141 17.52 -1.71 -8.39
C ALA A 141 17.24 -0.19 -8.32
N ALA A 142 16.80 0.28 -7.14
CA ALA A 142 16.55 1.69 -6.89
C ALA A 142 17.82 2.56 -7.03
N ILE A 143 18.97 2.09 -6.53
CA ILE A 143 20.26 2.79 -6.65
C ILE A 143 20.74 2.82 -8.11
N THR A 144 20.46 1.77 -8.88
CA THR A 144 20.94 1.62 -10.26
C THR A 144 20.03 2.23 -11.32
N GLY A 145 19.04 3.03 -10.94
CA GLY A 145 18.30 3.86 -11.89
C GLY A 145 16.80 3.55 -12.02
N HIS A 146 16.26 2.59 -11.29
CA HIS A 146 14.85 2.21 -11.37
C HIS A 146 14.01 2.89 -10.29
N LEU A 147 12.78 3.27 -10.61
CA LEU A 147 11.79 3.66 -9.61
C LEU A 147 11.10 2.39 -9.08
N VAL A 148 11.30 2.10 -7.81
CA VAL A 148 10.83 0.87 -7.18
C VAL A 148 9.72 1.17 -6.19
N PHE A 149 8.65 0.39 -6.24
CA PHE A 149 7.58 0.36 -5.24
C PHE A 149 7.59 -0.98 -4.52
N SER A 150 7.42 -0.97 -3.20
CA SER A 150 7.23 -2.21 -2.46
C SER A 150 6.37 -2.00 -1.22
N THR A 151 6.00 -3.10 -0.55
CA THR A 151 5.24 -3.02 0.69
C THR A 151 6.01 -3.62 1.86
N LEU A 152 5.74 -3.05 3.05
CA LEU A 152 6.18 -3.55 4.35
C LEU A 152 4.98 -3.74 5.27
N HIS A 153 5.21 -4.38 6.41
CA HIS A 153 4.20 -4.63 7.45
C HIS A 153 4.60 -3.98 8.78
N THR A 154 4.95 -2.69 8.75
CA THR A 154 5.19 -1.88 9.95
C THR A 154 3.98 -1.02 10.26
N ASN A 155 3.89 -0.50 11.47
CA ASN A 155 2.72 0.25 11.95
C ASN A 155 2.72 1.73 11.52
N ASP A 156 3.89 2.31 11.30
CA ASP A 156 4.12 3.70 10.94
C ASP A 156 5.28 3.83 9.95
N ALA A 157 5.48 5.04 9.42
CA ALA A 157 6.50 5.27 8.40
C ALA A 157 7.93 5.20 9.00
N VAL A 158 8.14 5.72 10.19
CA VAL A 158 9.48 5.80 10.80
C VAL A 158 10.00 4.42 11.18
N SER A 159 9.17 3.57 11.79
CA SER A 159 9.55 2.20 12.16
C SER A 159 9.88 1.32 10.95
N SER A 160 9.49 1.72 9.74
CA SER A 160 9.89 1.02 8.52
C SER A 160 11.39 1.12 8.24
N ILE A 161 12.03 2.23 8.62
CA ILE A 161 13.49 2.40 8.46
C ILE A 161 14.22 1.39 9.36
N ALA A 162 13.87 1.37 10.65
CA ALA A 162 14.43 0.40 11.59
C ALA A 162 14.19 -1.05 11.13
N ARG A 163 12.99 -1.33 10.56
CA ARG A 163 12.68 -2.65 10.03
C ARG A 163 13.59 -3.05 8.87
N LEU A 164 13.94 -2.13 7.97
CA LEU A 164 14.85 -2.40 6.86
C LEU A 164 16.27 -2.69 7.39
N GLU A 165 16.72 -1.98 8.42
CA GLU A 165 18.00 -2.24 9.11
C GLU A 165 17.99 -3.59 9.84
N ASP A 166 16.93 -3.91 10.57
CA ASP A 166 16.74 -5.21 11.24
C ASP A 166 16.75 -6.38 10.24
N MET A 167 16.28 -6.16 9.01
CA MET A 167 16.34 -7.12 7.93
C MET A 167 17.77 -7.30 7.38
N GLY A 168 18.74 -6.52 7.83
CA GLY A 168 20.14 -6.62 7.44
C GLY A 168 20.58 -5.69 6.32
N LEU A 169 19.76 -4.71 5.93
CA LEU A 169 20.20 -3.66 5.02
C LEU A 169 21.12 -2.69 5.75
N VAL A 170 22.25 -2.38 5.12
CA VAL A 170 23.17 -1.39 5.68
C VAL A 170 22.63 0.03 5.54
N PRO A 171 22.79 0.90 6.56
CA PRO A 171 22.14 2.21 6.61
C PRO A 171 22.40 3.09 5.36
N TYR A 172 23.62 3.06 4.79
CA TYR A 172 23.92 3.86 3.61
C TYR A 172 23.10 3.44 2.37
N MET A 173 22.75 2.16 2.24
CA MET A 173 21.92 1.68 1.13
C MET A 173 20.47 2.17 1.30
N VAL A 174 19.96 2.16 2.53
CA VAL A 174 18.63 2.69 2.84
C VAL A 174 18.60 4.20 2.55
N SER A 175 19.52 4.96 3.11
CA SER A 175 19.56 6.43 2.93
C SER A 175 19.76 6.86 1.48
N SER A 176 20.54 6.12 0.69
CA SER A 176 20.81 6.45 -0.71
C SER A 176 19.67 6.08 -1.67
N SER A 177 18.89 5.06 -1.34
CA SER A 177 17.82 4.56 -2.21
C SER A 177 16.41 5.06 -1.84
N LEU A 178 16.16 5.32 -0.56
CA LEU A 178 14.82 5.63 -0.07
C LEU A 178 14.38 7.03 -0.53
N VAL A 179 13.23 7.09 -1.21
CA VAL A 179 12.56 8.34 -1.61
C VAL A 179 11.49 8.72 -0.60
N GLY A 180 10.77 7.74 -0.10
CA GLY A 180 9.78 7.95 0.96
C GLY A 180 9.07 6.69 1.41
N ILE A 181 8.32 6.85 2.49
CA ILE A 181 7.51 5.80 3.08
C ILE A 181 6.12 6.35 3.34
N ILE A 182 5.11 5.55 3.00
CA ILE A 182 3.70 5.89 3.16
C ILE A 182 3.06 4.82 4.03
N ALA A 183 2.80 5.17 5.29
CA ALA A 183 2.02 4.30 6.16
C ALA A 183 0.53 4.57 5.94
N GLN A 184 -0.25 3.49 5.76
CA GLN A 184 -1.66 3.57 5.39
C GLN A 184 -2.53 2.72 6.29
N ARG A 185 -3.67 3.27 6.69
CA ARG A 185 -4.75 2.56 7.39
C ARG A 185 -6.09 2.89 6.75
N LEU A 186 -7.04 1.95 6.87
CA LEU A 186 -8.43 2.17 6.47
C LEU A 186 -9.31 2.39 7.70
N MET A 187 -10.02 3.51 7.69
CA MET A 187 -11.05 3.83 8.68
C MET A 187 -12.44 3.63 8.07
N ARG A 188 -13.39 3.17 8.88
CA ARG A 188 -14.80 3.09 8.46
C ARG A 188 -15.39 4.50 8.36
N LYS A 189 -16.12 4.78 7.29
CA LYS A 189 -16.88 6.03 7.16
C LYS A 189 -18.22 5.89 7.87
N VAL A 190 -18.63 6.91 8.60
CA VAL A 190 -19.98 7.00 9.16
C VAL A 190 -20.98 6.99 8.02
N CYS A 191 -22.07 6.25 8.17
CA CYS A 191 -23.10 6.15 7.15
C CYS A 191 -23.80 7.51 6.94
N PRO A 192 -23.80 8.06 5.72
CA PRO A 192 -24.39 9.39 5.49
C PRO A 192 -25.91 9.43 5.68
N GLU A 193 -26.60 8.28 5.62
CA GLU A 193 -28.05 8.21 5.75
C GLU A 193 -28.53 8.18 7.20
N CYS A 194 -27.66 7.83 8.15
CA CYS A 194 -28.05 7.72 9.57
C CYS A 194 -27.04 8.34 10.52
N ALA A 195 -26.09 9.12 10.00
CA ALA A 195 -25.20 9.88 10.84
C ALA A 195 -25.95 11.00 11.56
N GLU A 196 -25.73 11.16 12.84
CA GLU A 196 -26.28 12.25 13.66
C GLU A 196 -25.17 13.17 14.13
N GLU A 197 -25.41 14.47 14.06
CA GLU A 197 -24.51 15.45 14.67
C GLU A 197 -24.60 15.35 16.19
N ALA A 198 -23.45 15.35 16.84
CA ALA A 198 -23.33 15.37 18.30
C ALA A 198 -22.16 16.25 18.74
N GLU A 199 -22.20 16.71 19.96
CA GLU A 199 -21.04 17.34 20.58
C GLU A 199 -19.98 16.29 20.89
N PRO A 200 -18.68 16.58 20.68
CA PRO A 200 -17.60 15.69 21.08
C PRO A 200 -17.54 15.59 22.60
N THR A 201 -17.13 14.44 23.12
CA THR A 201 -16.76 14.32 24.53
C THR A 201 -15.48 15.14 24.82
N GLU A 202 -15.16 15.37 26.08
CA GLU A 202 -13.94 16.10 26.48
C GLU A 202 -12.68 15.39 25.92
N GLU A 203 -12.65 14.06 25.96
CA GLU A 203 -11.55 13.26 25.42
C GLU A 203 -11.42 13.40 23.89
N GLU A 204 -12.56 13.35 23.19
CA GLU A 204 -12.59 13.53 21.73
C GLU A 204 -12.19 14.96 21.35
N ALA A 205 -12.71 15.96 22.05
CA ALA A 205 -12.35 17.35 21.82
C ALA A 205 -10.85 17.63 22.02
N ALA A 206 -10.22 16.95 22.98
CA ALA A 206 -8.78 17.03 23.21
C ALA A 206 -7.94 16.42 22.08
N MET A 207 -8.50 15.46 21.32
CA MET A 207 -7.83 14.83 20.17
C MET A 207 -8.02 15.58 18.85
N LEU A 208 -9.01 16.49 18.78
CA LEU A 208 -9.36 17.20 17.56
C LEU A 208 -8.55 18.49 17.42
N SER A 209 -7.86 18.65 16.30
CA SER A 209 -7.15 19.88 15.97
C SER A 209 -7.43 20.27 14.51
N PRO A 210 -8.03 21.44 14.24
CA PRO A 210 -8.62 22.39 15.18
C PRO A 210 -9.82 21.82 15.93
N ALA A 211 -10.16 22.38 17.09
CA ALA A 211 -11.26 21.92 17.90
C ALA A 211 -12.58 21.96 17.10
N ALA A 212 -13.14 20.79 16.85
CA ALA A 212 -14.45 20.69 16.22
C ALA A 212 -15.54 20.85 17.27
N SER A 213 -16.51 21.71 17.01
CA SER A 213 -17.68 21.91 17.88
C SER A 213 -18.71 20.80 17.73
N ARG A 214 -18.67 20.05 16.62
CA ARG A 214 -19.58 18.94 16.32
C ARG A 214 -18.87 17.82 15.60
N ILE A 215 -19.30 16.60 15.84
CA ILE A 215 -18.84 15.39 15.17
C ILE A 215 -20.04 14.55 14.68
N MET A 216 -19.80 13.68 13.70
CA MET A 216 -20.84 12.80 13.18
C MET A 216 -20.77 11.44 13.91
N ARG A 217 -21.85 11.03 14.53
CA ARG A 217 -21.97 9.74 15.21
C ARG A 217 -22.75 8.72 14.41
N PRO A 218 -22.32 7.45 14.40
CA PRO A 218 -23.05 6.37 13.74
C PRO A 218 -24.28 5.98 14.56
N LYS A 219 -25.46 5.94 13.93
CA LYS A 219 -26.70 5.48 14.57
C LYS A 219 -27.04 4.04 14.19
N GLY A 220 -26.98 3.75 12.89
CA GLY A 220 -27.42 2.49 12.31
C GLY A 220 -28.78 2.59 11.61
N CYS A 221 -28.84 2.11 10.35
CA CYS A 221 -30.06 2.06 9.55
C CYS A 221 -30.02 0.85 8.59
N PRO A 222 -31.13 0.51 7.90
CA PRO A 222 -31.13 -0.57 6.92
C PRO A 222 -30.06 -0.43 5.82
N ALA A 223 -29.75 0.79 5.37
CA ALA A 223 -28.77 1.04 4.31
C ALA A 223 -27.33 0.68 4.70
N CYS A 224 -27.02 0.68 5.99
CA CYS A 224 -25.71 0.25 6.52
C CYS A 224 -25.77 -1.09 7.27
N ASN A 225 -26.88 -1.85 7.11
CA ASN A 225 -27.13 -3.08 7.86
C ASN A 225 -27.03 -2.87 9.39
N TYR A 226 -27.54 -1.74 9.87
CA TYR A 226 -27.52 -1.33 11.28
C TYR A 226 -26.14 -1.17 11.93
N THR A 227 -25.07 -1.18 11.13
CA THR A 227 -23.70 -1.01 11.64
C THR A 227 -23.34 0.45 11.96
N GLY A 228 -24.09 1.41 11.40
CA GLY A 228 -23.78 2.85 11.47
C GLY A 228 -22.65 3.28 10.52
N TYR A 229 -22.04 2.36 9.76
CA TYR A 229 -20.89 2.64 8.89
C TYR A 229 -21.12 2.15 7.47
N ARG A 230 -20.67 2.92 6.47
CA ARG A 230 -20.74 2.56 5.05
C ARG A 230 -19.53 3.08 4.28
N GLY A 231 -18.76 2.15 3.74
CA GLY A 231 -17.50 2.47 3.04
C GLY A 231 -16.30 2.67 3.99
N ARG A 232 -15.18 3.00 3.39
CA ARG A 232 -13.90 3.19 4.07
C ARG A 232 -13.17 4.39 3.48
N ILE A 233 -12.36 5.06 4.28
CA ILE A 233 -11.44 6.11 3.88
C ILE A 233 -10.03 5.70 4.30
N ALA A 234 -9.06 5.97 3.46
CA ALA A 234 -7.65 5.78 3.81
C ALA A 234 -7.15 7.01 4.56
N ILE A 235 -6.35 6.76 5.59
CA ILE A 235 -5.54 7.77 6.27
C ILE A 235 -4.08 7.42 6.07
N HIS A 236 -3.25 8.44 5.91
CA HIS A 236 -1.86 8.30 5.52
C HIS A 236 -0.95 9.05 6.47
N GLU A 237 0.21 8.47 6.74
CA GLU A 237 1.37 9.13 7.30
C GLU A 237 2.47 9.06 6.25
N ILE A 238 2.95 10.21 5.78
CA ILE A 238 3.90 10.27 4.67
C ILE A 238 5.23 10.85 5.16
N LEU A 239 6.27 10.02 5.11
CA LEU A 239 7.65 10.40 5.33
C LEU A 239 8.34 10.58 3.96
N TYR A 240 8.52 11.82 3.54
CA TYR A 240 9.31 12.17 2.37
C TYR A 240 10.77 12.36 2.78
N ILE A 241 11.68 11.64 2.13
CA ILE A 241 13.11 11.67 2.43
C ILE A 241 13.78 12.80 1.62
N ASP A 242 13.93 13.94 2.26
CA ASP A 242 14.60 15.08 1.70
C ASP A 242 16.15 15.04 1.94
N LYS A 243 16.83 16.10 1.51
CA LYS A 243 18.28 16.21 1.69
C LYS A 243 18.72 16.36 3.16
N GLN A 244 17.81 16.77 4.06
CA GLN A 244 18.13 16.94 5.48
C GLN A 244 18.05 15.60 6.20
N ILE A 245 17.05 14.79 5.87
CA ILE A 245 16.85 13.45 6.45
C ILE A 245 17.92 12.47 5.96
N ARG A 246 18.48 12.69 4.76
CA ARG A 246 19.55 11.84 4.19
C ARG A 246 20.92 12.03 4.83
N LYS A 247 21.15 13.10 5.60
CA LYS A 247 22.43 13.37 6.27
C LYS A 247 22.55 12.63 7.58
#